data_0db528855f849689eb24db9be927bb0a
#
_entry.id   0db528855f849689eb24db9be927bb0a
#
_cell.length_a   1.000
_cell.length_b   1.000
_cell.length_c   1.000
_cell.angle_alpha   90.00
_cell.angle_beta   90.00
_cell.angle_gamma   90.00
#
_symmetry.space_group_name_H-M   'P 1'
#
loop_
_entity.id
_entity.type
_entity.pdbx_description
1 polymer ?
#
loop_
_entity_poly.entity_id
_entity_poly.type
_entity_poly.pdbx_seq_one_letter_code
_entity_poly.pdbx_strand_id
1 'polypeptide(L)'
;LAYFKAKYFIQYEKDSLFFEQCESAQNLLTTDTLFLRYLDNYFLKKKDSNRDQWFSLRNAIIPKDTVGALVYYSLASNPSLTDTTLVPVMLRNDFKNYARAYKKKPIVALLLSTVLPGLGELYIGNLRASIAKFGSQTIFGLQIVESIYFVGLIHPLSFVNIGFFSAFYVANIVGSYRDTKTKKHDLKNQFLFHVSDYYASMYPASIY
;
A
#
# COMPACT_ATOMS: atom_id res chain seq x y z
N LEU A 1 39.01 -5.84 -0.72
CA LEU A 1 38.94 -5.45 -2.15
C LEU A 1 37.55 -5.63 -2.73
N ALA A 2 36.85 -6.76 -2.47
CA ALA A 2 35.51 -7.05 -2.98
C ALA A 2 34.44 -6.02 -2.53
N TYR A 3 34.50 -5.59 -1.26
CA TYR A 3 33.63 -4.55 -0.72
C TYR A 3 33.72 -3.23 -1.50
N PHE A 4 34.95 -2.77 -1.75
CA PHE A 4 35.14 -1.52 -2.51
C PHE A 4 34.68 -1.64 -3.96
N LYS A 5 34.90 -2.80 -4.60
CA LYS A 5 34.39 -3.05 -5.96
C LYS A 5 32.86 -3.06 -5.98
N ALA A 6 32.20 -3.74 -5.04
CA ALA A 6 30.76 -3.78 -4.95
C ALA A 6 30.18 -2.38 -4.74
N LYS A 7 30.75 -1.59 -3.81
CA LYS A 7 30.34 -0.19 -3.59
C LYS A 7 30.55 0.68 -4.83
N TYR A 8 31.66 0.48 -5.55
CA TYR A 8 31.92 1.17 -6.80
C TYR A 8 30.86 0.86 -7.86
N PHE A 9 30.52 -0.42 -8.07
CA PHE A 9 29.53 -0.81 -9.08
C PHE A 9 28.13 -0.25 -8.78
N ILE A 10 27.74 -0.22 -7.50
CA ILE A 10 26.48 0.39 -7.06
C ILE A 10 26.49 1.90 -7.34
N GLN A 11 27.59 2.58 -7.01
CA GLN A 11 27.70 4.03 -7.18
C GLN A 11 27.62 4.45 -8.65
N TYR A 12 28.08 3.60 -9.57
CA TYR A 12 28.07 3.85 -11.02
C TYR A 12 26.94 3.11 -11.78
N GLU A 13 25.96 2.57 -11.03
CA GLU A 13 24.77 1.87 -11.59
C GLU A 13 25.13 0.68 -12.51
N LYS A 14 26.25 0.01 -12.26
CA LYS A 14 26.70 -1.17 -13.00
C LYS A 14 26.22 -2.45 -12.32
N ASP A 15 24.89 -2.61 -12.22
CA ASP A 15 24.27 -3.69 -11.43
C ASP A 15 24.65 -5.10 -11.94
N SER A 16 24.79 -5.30 -13.26
CA SER A 16 25.18 -6.61 -13.82
C SER A 16 26.58 -7.07 -13.32
N LEU A 17 27.54 -6.16 -13.33
CA LEU A 17 28.89 -6.44 -12.82
C LEU A 17 28.90 -6.61 -11.29
N PHE A 18 28.00 -5.93 -10.60
CA PHE A 18 27.80 -6.12 -9.17
C PHE A 18 27.32 -7.54 -8.86
N PHE A 19 26.32 -8.08 -9.59
CA PHE A 19 25.82 -9.44 -9.36
C PHE A 19 26.87 -10.49 -9.62
N GLU A 20 27.60 -10.38 -10.71
CA GLU A 20 28.75 -11.29 -11.01
C GLU A 20 29.78 -11.29 -9.90
N GLN A 21 30.12 -10.12 -9.35
CA GLN A 21 31.05 -10.00 -8.25
C GLN A 21 30.48 -10.58 -6.94
N CYS A 22 29.17 -10.43 -6.68
CA CYS A 22 28.52 -11.01 -5.50
C CYS A 22 28.49 -12.53 -5.54
N GLU A 23 28.25 -13.14 -6.70
CA GLU A 23 28.29 -14.59 -6.88
C GLU A 23 29.71 -15.15 -6.60
N SER A 24 30.74 -14.42 -7.00
CA SER A 24 32.14 -14.82 -6.75
C SER A 24 32.62 -14.61 -5.30
N ALA A 25 31.94 -13.75 -4.54
CA ALA A 25 32.34 -13.29 -3.20
C ALA A 25 31.33 -13.63 -2.09
N GLN A 26 30.59 -14.73 -2.23
CA GLN A 26 29.52 -15.13 -1.30
C GLN A 26 29.96 -15.11 0.18
N ASN A 27 31.17 -15.59 0.48
CA ASN A 27 31.71 -15.64 1.84
C ASN A 27 31.89 -14.26 2.48
N LEU A 28 32.12 -13.21 1.68
CA LEU A 28 32.28 -11.84 2.19
C LEU A 28 30.93 -11.18 2.50
N LEU A 29 29.88 -11.54 1.78
CA LEU A 29 28.53 -11.04 2.02
C LEU A 29 27.93 -11.62 3.30
N THR A 30 28.34 -12.83 3.72
CA THR A 30 27.84 -13.46 4.95
C THR A 30 28.44 -12.88 6.22
N THR A 31 29.59 -12.21 6.14
CA THR A 31 30.32 -11.69 7.31
C THR A 31 30.01 -10.23 7.64
N ASP A 32 29.57 -9.43 6.66
CA ASP A 32 29.28 -8.01 6.87
C ASP A 32 27.78 -7.70 6.78
N THR A 33 27.12 -7.79 7.94
CA THR A 33 25.68 -7.54 8.07
C THR A 33 25.30 -6.08 7.76
N LEU A 34 26.19 -5.10 8.01
CA LEU A 34 25.93 -3.70 7.71
C LEU A 34 25.94 -3.44 6.20
N PHE A 35 26.87 -4.09 5.50
CA PHE A 35 26.94 -3.99 4.05
C PHE A 35 25.73 -4.64 3.37
N LEU A 36 25.32 -5.82 3.84
CA LEU A 36 24.09 -6.47 3.37
C LEU A 36 22.87 -5.56 3.55
N ARG A 37 22.74 -4.91 4.70
CA ARG A 37 21.65 -3.97 4.99
C ARG A 37 21.67 -2.75 4.06
N TYR A 38 22.86 -2.25 3.75
CA TYR A 38 23.01 -1.18 2.76
C TYR A 38 22.53 -1.62 1.37
N LEU A 39 22.88 -2.83 0.94
CA LEU A 39 22.46 -3.42 -0.33
C LEU A 39 20.94 -3.65 -0.37
N ASP A 40 20.38 -4.21 0.69
CA ASP A 40 18.93 -4.39 0.81
C ASP A 40 18.18 -3.06 0.62
N ASN A 41 18.63 -1.99 1.29
CA ASN A 41 18.04 -0.67 1.15
C ASN A 41 18.21 -0.06 -0.25
N TYR A 42 19.36 -0.29 -0.88
CA TYR A 42 19.64 0.17 -2.24
C TYR A 42 18.70 -0.50 -3.25
N PHE A 43 18.63 -1.84 -3.25
CA PHE A 43 17.82 -2.59 -4.19
C PHE A 43 16.31 -2.49 -3.89
N LEU A 44 15.90 -2.25 -2.64
CA LEU A 44 14.51 -1.96 -2.32
C LEU A 44 13.98 -0.68 -2.98
N LYS A 45 14.84 0.30 -3.19
CA LYS A 45 14.47 1.54 -3.87
C LYS A 45 14.35 1.38 -5.39
N LYS A 46 15.01 0.38 -5.98
CA LYS A 46 14.90 0.07 -7.40
C LYS A 46 13.60 -0.68 -7.68
N LYS A 47 12.96 -0.37 -8.81
CA LYS A 47 11.67 -0.97 -9.25
C LYS A 47 11.84 -1.89 -10.45
N ASP A 48 13.02 -2.38 -10.71
CA ASP A 48 13.40 -3.15 -11.88
C ASP A 48 13.73 -4.63 -11.56
N SER A 49 14.08 -5.39 -12.59
CA SER A 49 14.47 -6.80 -12.47
C SER A 49 15.71 -7.03 -11.60
N ASN A 50 16.57 -6.03 -11.45
CA ASN A 50 17.78 -6.13 -10.63
C ASN A 50 17.43 -6.30 -9.15
N ARG A 51 16.31 -5.73 -8.72
CA ARG A 51 15.75 -5.93 -7.38
C ARG A 51 15.42 -7.40 -7.14
N ASP A 52 14.73 -8.04 -8.08
CA ASP A 52 14.31 -9.44 -7.98
C ASP A 52 15.51 -10.37 -7.97
N GLN A 53 16.51 -10.07 -8.81
CA GLN A 53 17.77 -10.78 -8.87
C GLN A 53 18.57 -10.66 -7.55
N TRP A 54 18.63 -9.45 -6.95
CA TRP A 54 19.27 -9.25 -5.66
C TRP A 54 18.63 -10.12 -4.56
N PHE A 55 17.32 -10.10 -4.45
CA PHE A 55 16.64 -10.87 -3.40
C PHE A 55 16.74 -12.38 -3.61
N SER A 56 16.77 -12.83 -4.86
CA SER A 56 17.03 -14.24 -5.19
C SER A 56 18.44 -14.66 -4.74
N LEU A 57 19.46 -13.86 -5.07
CA LEU A 57 20.84 -14.09 -4.70
C LEU A 57 21.03 -14.07 -3.17
N ARG A 58 20.47 -13.05 -2.50
CA ARG A 58 20.54 -12.92 -1.06
C ARG A 58 19.92 -14.13 -0.34
N ASN A 59 18.81 -14.65 -0.87
CA ASN A 59 18.15 -15.84 -0.36
C ASN A 59 19.04 -17.09 -0.45
N ALA A 60 19.79 -17.22 -1.52
CA ALA A 60 20.74 -18.32 -1.69
C ALA A 60 21.94 -18.22 -0.73
N ILE A 61 22.36 -16.99 -0.39
CA ILE A 61 23.55 -16.75 0.45
C ILE A 61 23.22 -16.88 1.95
N ILE A 62 22.08 -16.37 2.42
CA ILE A 62 21.72 -16.35 3.86
C ILE A 62 20.29 -16.91 4.07
N PRO A 63 20.11 -18.21 4.05
CA PRO A 63 18.79 -18.81 4.11
C PRO A 63 18.03 -18.59 5.44
N LYS A 64 18.72 -18.30 6.55
CA LYS A 64 18.08 -18.10 7.87
C LYS A 64 17.60 -16.66 8.12
N ASP A 65 18.22 -15.68 7.50
CA ASP A 65 17.88 -14.24 7.69
C ASP A 65 16.98 -13.70 6.58
N THR A 66 16.84 -14.50 5.54
CA THR A 66 16.07 -14.19 4.32
C THR A 66 14.58 -14.11 4.52
N VAL A 67 14.03 -14.75 5.55
CA VAL A 67 12.60 -14.68 5.83
C VAL A 67 12.17 -13.22 5.98
N GLY A 68 12.98 -12.39 6.62
CA GLY A 68 12.70 -10.99 6.79
C GLY A 68 12.70 -10.18 5.50
N ALA A 69 13.75 -10.27 4.70
CA ALA A 69 13.91 -9.45 3.49
C ALA A 69 12.97 -9.92 2.36
N LEU A 70 12.77 -11.22 2.18
CA LEU A 70 11.81 -11.79 1.24
C LEU A 70 10.37 -11.47 1.63
N VAL A 71 10.04 -11.57 2.90
CA VAL A 71 8.74 -11.14 3.42
C VAL A 71 8.53 -9.68 3.10
N TYR A 72 9.48 -8.82 3.43
CA TYR A 72 9.39 -7.39 3.11
C TYR A 72 9.15 -7.13 1.63
N TYR A 73 9.91 -7.80 0.76
CA TYR A 73 9.86 -7.60 -0.67
C TYR A 73 8.58 -8.16 -1.31
N SER A 74 8.26 -9.43 -1.05
CA SER A 74 7.06 -10.07 -1.61
C SER A 74 5.78 -9.40 -1.11
N LEU A 75 5.77 -8.95 0.15
CA LEU A 75 4.67 -8.24 0.76
C LEU A 75 4.46 -6.84 0.19
N ALA A 76 5.55 -6.12 -0.09
CA ALA A 76 5.48 -4.79 -0.70
C ALA A 76 5.05 -4.84 -2.16
N SER A 77 5.41 -5.89 -2.89
CA SER A 77 5.13 -6.05 -4.32
C SER A 77 3.77 -6.66 -4.61
N ASN A 78 3.45 -7.77 -3.96
CA ASN A 78 2.19 -8.49 -4.18
C ASN A 78 1.72 -9.25 -2.93
N PRO A 79 1.00 -8.60 -2.02
CA PRO A 79 0.59 -9.20 -0.75
C PRO A 79 -0.42 -10.34 -0.91
N SER A 80 -0.95 -10.57 -2.12
CA SER A 80 -1.91 -11.65 -2.37
C SER A 80 -1.26 -13.02 -2.55
N LEU A 81 0.04 -13.07 -2.84
CA LEU A 81 0.79 -14.30 -3.14
C LEU A 81 1.54 -14.85 -1.92
N THR A 82 1.58 -14.11 -0.82
CA THR A 82 2.44 -14.46 0.31
C THR A 82 1.69 -15.26 1.36
N ASP A 83 2.29 -16.35 1.78
CA ASP A 83 1.81 -17.12 2.93
C ASP A 83 1.96 -16.29 4.21
N THR A 84 0.86 -16.11 4.93
CA THR A 84 0.82 -15.35 6.19
C THR A 84 1.64 -16.00 7.30
N THR A 85 2.01 -17.28 7.17
CA THR A 85 2.84 -17.99 8.14
C THR A 85 4.27 -17.46 8.17
N LEU A 86 4.75 -16.95 7.03
CA LEU A 86 6.09 -16.38 6.89
C LEU A 86 6.21 -14.98 7.52
N VAL A 87 5.07 -14.34 7.84
CA VAL A 87 5.05 -12.99 8.42
C VAL A 87 5.26 -13.09 9.94
N PRO A 88 6.19 -12.33 10.53
CA PRO A 88 6.35 -12.25 11.98
C PRO A 88 5.02 -11.95 12.69
N VAL A 89 4.79 -12.58 13.83
CA VAL A 89 3.50 -12.51 14.54
C VAL A 89 3.07 -11.07 14.79
N MET A 90 4.02 -10.19 15.14
CA MET A 90 3.77 -8.77 15.40
C MET A 90 3.24 -8.02 14.16
N LEU A 91 3.69 -8.38 12.97
CA LEU A 91 3.32 -7.71 11.71
C LEU A 91 2.11 -8.35 11.00
N ARG A 92 1.65 -9.52 11.47
CA ARG A 92 0.56 -10.26 10.80
C ARG A 92 -0.74 -9.49 10.65
N ASN A 93 -1.09 -8.68 11.64
CA ASN A 93 -2.32 -7.90 11.61
C ASN A 93 -2.26 -6.80 10.54
N ASP A 94 -1.16 -6.06 10.50
CA ASP A 94 -0.95 -5.00 9.53
C ASP A 94 -0.86 -5.56 8.12
N PHE A 95 -0.18 -6.69 7.96
CA PHE A 95 -0.15 -7.41 6.70
C PHE A 95 -1.54 -7.84 6.24
N LYS A 96 -2.36 -8.45 7.11
CA LYS A 96 -3.73 -8.85 6.77
C LYS A 96 -4.58 -7.66 6.34
N ASN A 97 -4.45 -6.53 7.02
CA ASN A 97 -5.18 -5.31 6.67
C ASN A 97 -4.73 -4.77 5.30
N TYR A 98 -3.44 -4.71 5.06
CA TYR A 98 -2.88 -4.32 3.77
C TYR A 98 -3.31 -5.29 2.65
N ALA A 99 -3.18 -6.61 2.84
CA ALA A 99 -3.57 -7.62 1.86
C ALA A 99 -5.06 -7.57 1.52
N ARG A 100 -5.93 -7.34 2.52
CA ARG A 100 -7.37 -7.14 2.28
C ARG A 100 -7.64 -5.88 1.46
N ALA A 101 -6.99 -4.77 1.78
CA ALA A 101 -7.13 -3.53 1.03
C ALA A 101 -6.58 -3.65 -0.40
N TYR A 102 -5.49 -4.38 -0.57
CA TYR A 102 -4.89 -4.62 -1.89
C TYR A 102 -5.85 -5.29 -2.87
N LYS A 103 -6.63 -6.27 -2.40
CA LYS A 103 -7.64 -6.97 -3.21
C LYS A 103 -8.82 -6.08 -3.62
N LYS A 104 -9.07 -4.96 -2.93
CA LYS A 104 -10.18 -4.05 -3.24
C LYS A 104 -9.88 -3.25 -4.51
N LYS A 105 -10.79 -3.26 -5.46
CA LYS A 105 -10.65 -2.53 -6.73
C LYS A 105 -11.34 -1.16 -6.63
N PRO A 106 -10.67 -0.04 -6.92
CA PRO A 106 -11.27 1.30 -6.85
C PRO A 106 -12.50 1.46 -7.75
N ILE A 107 -12.48 0.80 -8.92
CA ILE A 107 -13.60 0.82 -9.86
C ILE A 107 -14.84 0.14 -9.25
N VAL A 108 -14.67 -0.95 -8.48
CA VAL A 108 -15.80 -1.61 -7.80
C VAL A 108 -16.41 -0.69 -6.74
N ALA A 109 -15.58 0.03 -5.98
CA ALA A 109 -16.05 1.00 -5.00
C ALA A 109 -16.86 2.14 -5.68
N LEU A 110 -16.38 2.63 -6.82
CA LEU A 110 -17.06 3.62 -7.64
C LEU A 110 -18.43 3.09 -8.10
N LEU A 111 -18.48 1.90 -8.73
CA LEU A 111 -19.72 1.29 -9.21
C LEU A 111 -20.73 1.04 -8.08
N LEU A 112 -20.28 0.58 -6.92
CA LEU A 112 -21.17 0.42 -5.76
C LEU A 112 -21.74 1.76 -5.28
N SER A 113 -20.96 2.84 -5.32
CA SER A 113 -21.42 4.18 -4.94
C SER A 113 -22.36 4.80 -5.96
N THR A 114 -22.38 4.33 -7.22
CA THR A 114 -23.40 4.74 -8.20
C THR A 114 -24.76 4.04 -7.99
N VAL A 115 -24.77 2.88 -7.34
CA VAL A 115 -26.03 2.21 -6.99
C VAL A 115 -26.62 2.82 -5.73
N LEU A 116 -25.80 2.97 -4.70
CA LEU A 116 -26.23 3.56 -3.44
C LEU A 116 -25.07 4.36 -2.82
N PRO A 117 -25.26 5.64 -2.53
CA PRO A 117 -24.26 6.48 -1.88
C PRO A 117 -23.76 5.86 -0.58
N GLY A 118 -22.44 5.77 -0.42
CA GLY A 118 -21.82 5.16 0.75
C GLY A 118 -21.49 3.66 0.63
N LEU A 119 -22.06 2.90 -0.33
CA LEU A 119 -21.71 1.48 -0.49
C LEU A 119 -20.23 1.27 -0.88
N GLY A 120 -19.63 2.18 -1.62
CA GLY A 120 -18.20 2.15 -1.91
C GLY A 120 -17.33 2.25 -0.66
N GLU A 121 -17.74 3.09 0.30
CA GLU A 121 -17.07 3.20 1.61
C GLU A 121 -17.24 1.94 2.45
N LEU A 122 -18.42 1.36 2.43
CA LEU A 122 -18.67 0.08 3.09
C LEU A 122 -17.80 -1.03 2.51
N TYR A 123 -17.70 -1.06 1.18
CA TYR A 123 -16.83 -2.02 0.48
C TYR A 123 -15.36 -1.94 0.91
N ILE A 124 -14.83 -0.74 1.13
CA ILE A 124 -13.45 -0.58 1.62
C ILE A 124 -13.33 -0.76 3.15
N GLY A 125 -14.46 -0.96 3.85
CA GLY A 125 -14.49 -1.17 5.31
C GLY A 125 -14.45 0.12 6.12
N ASN A 126 -14.97 1.23 5.58
CA ASN A 126 -15.12 2.51 6.28
C ASN A 126 -16.60 2.76 6.62
N LEU A 127 -17.09 2.06 7.65
CA LEU A 127 -18.49 2.12 8.04
C LEU A 127 -18.95 3.53 8.41
N ARG A 128 -18.09 4.30 9.13
CA ARG A 128 -18.44 5.66 9.56
C ARG A 128 -18.67 6.59 8.37
N ALA A 129 -17.77 6.58 7.40
CA ALA A 129 -17.92 7.37 6.18
C ALA A 129 -19.10 6.89 5.33
N SER A 130 -19.36 5.57 5.29
CA SER A 130 -20.52 5.01 4.60
C SER A 130 -21.84 5.55 5.15
N ILE A 131 -22.02 5.50 6.47
CA ILE A 131 -23.23 6.01 7.14
C ILE A 131 -23.37 7.52 6.93
N ALA A 132 -22.26 8.28 7.06
CA ALA A 132 -22.28 9.72 6.86
C ALA A 132 -22.70 10.11 5.42
N LYS A 133 -22.11 9.44 4.41
CA LYS A 133 -22.42 9.69 2.98
C LYS A 133 -23.86 9.29 2.65
N PHE A 134 -24.32 8.15 3.14
CA PHE A 134 -25.70 7.70 2.95
C PHE A 134 -26.70 8.65 3.63
N GLY A 135 -26.44 9.00 4.90
CA GLY A 135 -27.31 9.88 5.66
C GLY A 135 -27.41 11.29 5.05
N SER A 136 -26.29 11.89 4.66
CA SER A 136 -26.30 13.19 3.99
C SER A 136 -27.09 13.17 2.69
N GLN A 137 -26.92 12.13 1.88
CA GLN A 137 -27.64 11.99 0.62
C GLN A 137 -29.15 11.78 0.84
N THR A 138 -29.52 11.04 1.88
CA THR A 138 -30.93 10.86 2.25
C THR A 138 -31.57 12.20 2.66
N ILE A 139 -30.88 13.01 3.45
CA ILE A 139 -31.35 14.34 3.87
C ILE A 139 -31.58 15.24 2.64
N PHE A 140 -30.59 15.32 1.73
CA PHE A 140 -30.78 16.11 0.51
C PHE A 140 -31.91 15.58 -0.38
N GLY A 141 -32.10 14.26 -0.47
CA GLY A 141 -33.19 13.65 -1.18
C GLY A 141 -34.53 14.03 -0.58
N LEU A 142 -34.67 14.01 0.74
CA LEU A 142 -35.89 14.43 1.44
C LEU A 142 -36.18 15.92 1.21
N GLN A 143 -35.16 16.78 1.23
CA GLN A 143 -35.30 18.21 0.94
C GLN A 143 -35.81 18.48 -0.48
N ILE A 144 -35.41 17.67 -1.46
CA ILE A 144 -35.94 17.75 -2.83
C ILE A 144 -37.47 17.43 -2.83
N VAL A 145 -37.83 16.31 -2.20
CA VAL A 145 -39.23 15.88 -2.13
C VAL A 145 -40.08 16.96 -1.45
N GLU A 146 -39.63 17.47 -0.32
CA GLU A 146 -40.30 18.54 0.43
C GLU A 146 -40.43 19.82 -0.42
N SER A 147 -39.37 20.26 -1.07
CA SER A 147 -39.31 21.44 -1.91
C SER A 147 -40.30 21.30 -3.08
N ILE A 148 -40.34 20.16 -3.76
CA ILE A 148 -41.27 19.90 -4.86
C ILE A 148 -42.71 19.90 -4.37
N TYR A 149 -42.96 19.31 -3.20
CA TYR A 149 -44.32 19.21 -2.63
C TYR A 149 -44.88 20.57 -2.23
N PHE A 150 -44.10 21.43 -1.57
CA PHE A 150 -44.58 22.71 -1.05
C PHE A 150 -44.53 23.86 -2.05
N VAL A 151 -43.51 23.95 -2.91
CA VAL A 151 -43.32 25.09 -3.81
C VAL A 151 -43.37 24.73 -5.29
N GLY A 152 -43.39 23.44 -5.61
CA GLY A 152 -43.43 22.95 -6.99
C GLY A 152 -42.07 22.72 -7.62
N LEU A 153 -42.05 21.89 -8.68
CA LEU A 153 -40.83 21.47 -9.37
C LEU A 153 -40.10 22.65 -10.03
N ILE A 154 -40.83 23.60 -10.60
CA ILE A 154 -40.28 24.72 -11.38
C ILE A 154 -39.78 25.87 -10.49
N HIS A 155 -39.99 25.79 -9.20
CA HIS A 155 -39.54 26.82 -8.28
C HIS A 155 -38.00 26.85 -8.13
N PRO A 156 -37.34 28.03 -8.09
CA PRO A 156 -35.90 28.14 -7.99
C PRO A 156 -35.26 27.34 -6.83
N LEU A 157 -35.98 27.24 -5.69
CA LEU A 157 -35.53 26.47 -4.53
C LEU A 157 -35.39 24.97 -4.84
N SER A 158 -36.32 24.42 -5.64
CA SER A 158 -36.27 23.01 -6.05
C SER A 158 -35.06 22.74 -6.94
N PHE A 159 -34.73 23.66 -7.87
CA PHE A 159 -33.52 23.54 -8.69
C PHE A 159 -32.22 23.61 -7.86
N VAL A 160 -32.18 24.47 -6.86
CA VAL A 160 -31.04 24.58 -5.96
C VAL A 160 -30.83 23.26 -5.20
N ASN A 161 -31.90 22.69 -4.64
CA ASN A 161 -31.84 21.42 -3.90
C ASN A 161 -31.43 20.23 -4.80
N ILE A 162 -31.94 20.16 -6.02
CA ILE A 162 -31.55 19.17 -7.03
C ILE A 162 -30.07 19.34 -7.39
N GLY A 163 -29.59 20.57 -7.55
CA GLY A 163 -28.23 20.89 -7.83
C GLY A 163 -27.27 20.39 -6.72
N PHE A 164 -27.61 20.70 -5.47
CA PHE A 164 -26.82 20.21 -4.31
C PHE A 164 -26.82 18.68 -4.23
N PHE A 165 -27.98 18.04 -4.34
CA PHE A 165 -28.06 16.58 -4.33
C PHE A 165 -27.18 15.97 -5.41
N SER A 166 -27.27 16.48 -6.65
CA SER A 166 -26.48 15.98 -7.77
C SER A 166 -24.97 16.17 -7.55
N ALA A 167 -24.56 17.35 -7.08
CA ALA A 167 -23.18 17.66 -6.79
C ALA A 167 -22.60 16.72 -5.70
N PHE A 168 -23.31 16.54 -4.59
CA PHE A 168 -22.91 15.62 -3.53
C PHE A 168 -22.93 14.16 -3.98
N TYR A 169 -23.88 13.78 -4.84
CA TYR A 169 -23.94 12.44 -5.39
C TYR A 169 -22.70 12.12 -6.25
N VAL A 170 -22.34 13.01 -7.16
CA VAL A 170 -21.11 12.86 -7.98
C VAL A 170 -19.86 12.86 -7.11
N ALA A 171 -19.78 13.78 -6.13
CA ALA A 171 -18.68 13.84 -5.19
C ALA A 171 -18.53 12.53 -4.39
N ASN A 172 -19.61 11.90 -3.98
CA ASN A 172 -19.59 10.60 -3.29
C ASN A 172 -19.05 9.48 -4.18
N ILE A 173 -19.43 9.43 -5.46
CA ILE A 173 -18.95 8.43 -6.43
C ILE A 173 -17.45 8.56 -6.63
N VAL A 174 -17.00 9.78 -6.97
CA VAL A 174 -15.55 10.06 -7.20
C VAL A 174 -14.74 9.88 -5.92
N GLY A 175 -15.31 10.32 -4.79
CA GLY A 175 -14.71 10.16 -3.46
C GLY A 175 -14.42 8.71 -3.14
N SER A 176 -15.36 7.78 -3.35
CA SER A 176 -15.19 6.36 -3.06
C SER A 176 -14.05 5.72 -3.88
N TYR A 177 -13.86 6.14 -5.13
CA TYR A 177 -12.72 5.73 -5.95
C TYR A 177 -11.39 6.21 -5.36
N ARG A 178 -11.32 7.51 -5.01
CA ARG A 178 -10.14 8.13 -4.42
C ARG A 178 -9.81 7.52 -3.06
N ASP A 179 -10.81 7.38 -2.20
CA ASP A 179 -10.65 6.85 -0.84
C ASP A 179 -10.14 5.42 -0.85
N THR A 180 -10.56 4.60 -1.84
CA THR A 180 -10.01 3.25 -2.04
C THR A 180 -8.51 3.29 -2.38
N LYS A 181 -8.08 4.20 -3.26
CA LYS A 181 -6.66 4.35 -3.60
C LYS A 181 -5.84 4.83 -2.41
N THR A 182 -6.32 5.86 -1.73
CA THR A 182 -5.66 6.44 -0.55
C THR A 182 -5.51 5.39 0.54
N LYS A 183 -6.57 4.68 0.89
CA LYS A 183 -6.53 3.63 1.91
C LYS A 183 -5.54 2.51 1.58
N LYS A 184 -5.45 2.10 0.31
CA LYS A 184 -4.43 1.12 -0.11
C LYS A 184 -3.02 1.65 0.11
N HIS A 185 -2.78 2.90 -0.28
CA HIS A 185 -1.49 3.55 -0.12
C HIS A 185 -1.11 3.71 1.34
N ASP A 186 -2.05 4.16 2.17
CA ASP A 186 -1.82 4.39 3.61
C ASP A 186 -1.52 3.08 4.34
N LEU A 187 -2.32 2.03 4.09
CA LEU A 187 -2.07 0.71 4.70
C LEU A 187 -0.76 0.08 4.21
N LYS A 188 -0.38 0.31 2.95
CA LYS A 188 0.94 -0.09 2.46
C LYS A 188 2.05 0.63 3.20
N ASN A 189 1.95 1.97 3.31
CA ASN A 189 2.98 2.76 3.98
C ASN A 189 3.06 2.44 5.48
N GLN A 190 1.92 2.26 6.15
CA GLN A 190 1.87 1.85 7.54
C GLN A 190 2.55 0.48 7.74
N PHE A 191 2.23 -0.49 6.90
CA PHE A 191 2.88 -1.80 6.94
C PHE A 191 4.39 -1.68 6.73
N LEU A 192 4.84 -0.92 5.72
CA LEU A 192 6.26 -0.71 5.44
C LEU A 192 6.98 0.01 6.59
N PHE A 193 6.33 0.96 7.24
CA PHE A 193 6.86 1.65 8.41
C PHE A 193 7.05 0.67 9.58
N HIS A 194 6.05 -0.13 9.92
CA HIS A 194 6.15 -1.13 11.00
C HIS A 194 7.18 -2.22 10.70
N VAL A 195 7.33 -2.62 9.44
CA VAL A 195 8.40 -3.53 9.01
C VAL A 195 9.76 -2.89 9.23
N SER A 196 9.93 -1.62 8.84
CA SER A 196 11.18 -0.89 9.05
C SER A 196 11.54 -0.77 10.55
N ASP A 197 10.55 -0.46 11.37
CA ASP A 197 10.70 -0.34 12.82
C ASP A 197 11.04 -1.69 13.47
N TYR A 198 10.36 -2.76 13.08
CA TYR A 198 10.65 -4.13 13.51
C TYR A 198 12.11 -4.53 13.22
N TYR A 199 12.60 -4.23 12.01
CA TYR A 199 14.00 -4.51 11.67
C TYR A 199 14.98 -3.61 12.42
N ALA A 200 14.64 -2.33 12.62
CA ALA A 200 15.47 -1.42 13.41
C ALA A 200 15.61 -1.90 14.87
N SER A 201 14.53 -2.47 15.43
CA SER A 201 14.54 -3.00 16.80
C SER A 201 15.37 -4.29 16.96
N MET A 202 15.45 -5.13 15.91
CA MET A 202 16.27 -6.34 15.91
C MET A 202 17.76 -6.07 15.83
N TYR A 203 18.15 -4.91 15.29
CA TYR A 203 19.53 -4.49 15.13
C TYR A 203 19.72 -3.11 15.76
N PRO A 204 19.69 -3.01 17.11
CA PRO A 204 19.92 -1.73 17.79
C PRO A 204 21.29 -1.16 17.37
N ALA A 205 21.32 0.16 17.20
CA ALA A 205 22.48 0.93 16.73
C ALA A 205 23.68 0.94 17.71
N SER A 206 23.85 -0.10 18.54
CA SER A 206 24.93 -0.23 19.51
C SER A 206 26.25 -0.69 18.89
N ILE A 207 26.44 -0.46 17.59
CA ILE A 207 27.73 -0.67 16.92
C ILE A 207 28.08 0.63 16.15
N TYR A 208 28.26 1.71 16.92
CA TYR A 208 29.02 2.90 16.50
C TYR A 208 30.09 3.19 17.54
#